data_037ab777181d365b67852f9ab42069ae
#
_entry.id   037ab777181d365b67852f9ab42069ae
#
_cell.length_a   1.000
_cell.length_b   1.000
_cell.length_c   1.000
_cell.angle_alpha   90.00
_cell.angle_beta   90.00
_cell.angle_gamma   90.00
#
_symmetry.space_group_name_H-M   'P 1'
#
loop_
_entity.id
_entity.type
_entity.pdbx_description
1 polymer ?
#
loop_
_entity_poly.entity_id
_entity_poly.type
_entity_poly.pdbx_seq_one_letter_code
_entity_poly.pdbx_strand_id
1 'polypeptide(L)'
;MKITNYAVAMLFLFSFGMVSAQDAEGPSDFGYIEGPIVVPSIAEQMRNGTFQEADNSLRAGHPKRRHGNTVVPGKGKPTGNDPLMGTQARAPQRDPGTIILEFLADVSQATPSDPTGAAGPNHYVAAWNSAFRIFDKDGNPLTSEASLATIFPGNAIGDPIIFYDAVVDRFVITEFDNNPNGFNVAVCQGPDPVNDGWYVYTTGFGTGAFPDYTKFASFGDVYMVTANISSGNRVFAVERDEMIQGNPAQFIAFPLPGISTFGFYSPHAFHTTDDEQAPPGTPVPIVYMQDDAWGGVADDHLKIWSATVDWDTPANSSISTAQEITVADFTGVFDGGSFSNRPQGGGVDIDVLQATMMNQVQYRRFPGYNSAVMNFVVDVVAGGGEKAAIRWYELRQDADGDPWTIFQEGTYEAPDGKDAYSGTMAMNGDGDIAIGYYTSSSTDRIQMNFTGRFAEDALNVMTVDETPLILSTNSNPSNRLADYTHLTVDPSDDTTFWYIGETFNPVRRDQAFHFSLEPEFSVSDVAISNADMQVLTLPNNKFEVILNTSYDGTVAMSVIDIQGRTVIFNNLSKEGSAYKHTIDMSYAAAGVYLVKIGSEELNSFQTAKIIVK
;
A
#
# COMPACT_ATOMS: atom_id res chain seq x y z
N MET A 1 -50.00 64.70 -6.21
CA MET A 1 -48.67 64.18 -6.08
C MET A 1 -48.81 62.64 -6.03
N LYS A 2 -48.59 61.95 -7.15
CA LYS A 2 -48.75 60.49 -7.29
C LYS A 2 -47.38 59.86 -7.12
N ILE A 3 -47.27 59.01 -6.14
CA ILE A 3 -46.05 58.21 -5.91
C ILE A 3 -46.22 56.88 -6.64
N THR A 4 -45.36 56.62 -7.61
CA THR A 4 -45.36 55.38 -8.41
C THR A 4 -44.34 54.43 -7.80
N ASN A 5 -44.81 53.30 -7.28
CA ASN A 5 -43.96 52.20 -6.78
C ASN A 5 -43.43 51.40 -7.98
N TYR A 6 -42.12 51.33 -8.15
CA TYR A 6 -41.44 50.36 -9.04
C TYR A 6 -41.09 49.12 -8.21
N ALA A 7 -41.75 48.01 -8.53
CA ALA A 7 -41.34 46.69 -8.05
C ALA A 7 -40.24 46.17 -9.00
N VAL A 8 -39.03 46.01 -8.50
CA VAL A 8 -37.94 45.33 -9.20
C VAL A 8 -38.12 43.83 -8.96
N ALA A 9 -38.53 43.11 -10.00
CA ALA A 9 -38.52 41.64 -9.98
C ALA A 9 -37.10 41.13 -10.28
N MET A 10 -36.43 40.57 -9.29
CA MET A 10 -35.14 39.90 -9.46
C MET A 10 -35.41 38.50 -10.02
N LEU A 11 -35.11 38.27 -11.30
CA LEU A 11 -35.16 36.96 -11.93
C LEU A 11 -33.90 36.19 -11.54
N PHE A 12 -34.01 35.20 -10.66
CA PHE A 12 -32.98 34.20 -10.44
C PHE A 12 -32.99 33.22 -11.63
N LEU A 13 -32.04 33.34 -12.51
CA LEU A 13 -31.73 32.30 -13.49
C LEU A 13 -30.99 31.16 -12.76
N PHE A 14 -31.72 30.12 -12.43
CA PHE A 14 -31.11 28.83 -12.16
C PHE A 14 -30.57 28.26 -13.47
N SER A 15 -29.27 28.36 -13.68
CA SER A 15 -28.59 27.55 -14.68
C SER A 15 -28.59 26.10 -14.18
N PHE A 16 -29.56 25.30 -14.60
CA PHE A 16 -29.40 23.86 -14.60
C PHE A 16 -28.23 23.56 -15.56
N GLY A 17 -27.04 23.31 -15.01
CA GLY A 17 -26.02 22.59 -15.73
C GLY A 17 -26.64 21.23 -16.07
N MET A 18 -26.88 20.99 -17.36
CA MET A 18 -27.10 19.63 -17.83
C MET A 18 -25.77 18.92 -17.58
N VAL A 19 -25.70 18.12 -16.51
CA VAL A 19 -24.73 17.03 -16.43
C VAL A 19 -25.12 16.14 -17.62
N SER A 20 -24.34 16.18 -18.67
CA SER A 20 -24.38 15.21 -19.75
C SER A 20 -24.20 13.86 -19.06
N ALA A 21 -25.23 13.01 -19.11
CA ALA A 21 -25.06 11.61 -18.75
C ALA A 21 -23.91 11.11 -19.63
N GLN A 22 -22.80 10.74 -19.02
CA GLN A 22 -21.69 10.12 -19.72
C GLN A 22 -22.26 8.82 -20.32
N ASP A 23 -22.06 8.60 -21.62
CA ASP A 23 -22.51 7.38 -22.28
C ASP A 23 -21.76 6.19 -21.65
N ALA A 24 -22.46 5.42 -20.84
CA ALA A 24 -21.94 4.19 -20.25
C ALA A 24 -22.00 3.07 -21.29
N GLU A 25 -20.96 2.22 -21.31
CA GLU A 25 -20.93 1.04 -22.18
C GLU A 25 -21.41 -0.19 -21.40
N GLY A 26 -22.14 -1.07 -22.05
CA GLY A 26 -22.57 -2.36 -21.49
C GLY A 26 -21.41 -3.35 -21.35
N PRO A 27 -21.64 -4.48 -20.66
CA PRO A 27 -20.65 -5.53 -20.52
C PRO A 27 -20.31 -6.13 -21.90
N SER A 28 -19.04 -6.48 -22.09
CA SER A 28 -18.57 -7.16 -23.32
C SER A 28 -18.82 -8.66 -23.30
N ASP A 29 -18.94 -9.25 -22.10
CA ASP A 29 -19.25 -10.66 -21.88
C ASP A 29 -19.74 -10.86 -20.45
N PHE A 30 -20.48 -11.93 -20.18
CA PHE A 30 -20.87 -12.34 -18.83
C PHE A 30 -21.34 -13.81 -18.84
N GLY A 31 -21.24 -14.45 -17.69
CA GLY A 31 -21.63 -15.86 -17.55
C GLY A 31 -21.34 -16.42 -16.17
N TYR A 32 -21.39 -17.74 -16.06
CA TYR A 32 -21.03 -18.45 -14.84
C TYR A 32 -19.60 -18.97 -14.91
N ILE A 33 -18.94 -18.94 -13.76
CA ILE A 33 -17.60 -19.48 -13.55
C ILE A 33 -17.72 -20.96 -13.21
N GLU A 34 -16.84 -21.78 -13.78
CA GLU A 34 -16.74 -23.18 -13.39
C GLU A 34 -16.30 -23.28 -11.92
N GLY A 35 -16.94 -24.16 -11.18
CA GLY A 35 -16.68 -24.39 -9.76
C GLY A 35 -17.91 -24.26 -8.88
N PRO A 36 -17.74 -24.27 -7.53
CA PRO A 36 -16.43 -24.47 -6.88
C PRO A 36 -15.94 -25.93 -6.94
N ILE A 37 -14.62 -26.06 -7.09
CA ILE A 37 -13.94 -27.29 -6.67
C ILE A 37 -13.66 -27.13 -5.18
N VAL A 38 -14.08 -28.08 -4.35
CA VAL A 38 -13.79 -28.05 -2.91
C VAL A 38 -12.47 -28.74 -2.67
N VAL A 39 -11.49 -27.97 -2.20
CA VAL A 39 -10.15 -28.46 -1.91
C VAL A 39 -9.99 -28.62 -0.39
N PRO A 40 -9.52 -29.78 0.10
CA PRO A 40 -9.29 -29.99 1.52
C PRO A 40 -8.28 -28.98 2.10
N SER A 41 -8.36 -28.74 3.41
CA SER A 41 -7.40 -27.90 4.11
C SER A 41 -5.95 -28.40 3.96
N ILE A 42 -5.01 -27.47 4.03
CA ILE A 42 -3.57 -27.81 3.96
C ILE A 42 -3.19 -28.85 5.02
N ALA A 43 -3.69 -28.67 6.25
CA ALA A 43 -3.47 -29.62 7.33
C ALA A 43 -4.04 -31.02 7.05
N GLU A 44 -5.19 -31.10 6.39
CA GLU A 44 -5.75 -32.39 5.97
C GLU A 44 -4.91 -33.03 4.86
N GLN A 45 -4.50 -32.28 3.86
CA GLN A 45 -3.64 -32.75 2.77
C GLN A 45 -2.29 -33.29 3.31
N MET A 46 -1.69 -32.59 4.28
CA MET A 46 -0.48 -33.06 4.96
C MET A 46 -0.70 -34.40 5.68
N ARG A 47 -1.82 -34.54 6.41
CA ARG A 47 -2.17 -35.81 7.10
C ARG A 47 -2.41 -36.96 6.13
N ASN A 48 -3.01 -36.68 5.00
CA ASN A 48 -3.40 -37.71 4.01
C ASN A 48 -2.29 -38.00 2.99
N GLY A 49 -1.19 -37.25 3.02
CA GLY A 49 -0.06 -37.39 2.10
C GLY A 49 -0.38 -36.92 0.66
N THR A 50 -1.36 -36.02 0.50
CA THR A 50 -1.72 -35.39 -0.78
C THR A 50 -1.17 -33.97 -0.92
N PHE A 51 -0.55 -33.45 0.13
CA PHE A 51 0.13 -32.16 0.10
C PHE A 51 1.26 -32.17 -0.94
N GLN A 52 1.30 -31.12 -1.77
CA GLN A 52 2.30 -30.99 -2.81
C GLN A 52 3.34 -29.94 -2.37
N GLU A 53 4.54 -30.39 -2.02
CA GLU A 53 5.64 -29.47 -1.77
C GLU A 53 6.05 -28.75 -3.05
N ALA A 54 6.55 -27.53 -2.89
CA ALA A 54 7.09 -26.76 -4.00
C ALA A 54 8.30 -27.48 -4.58
N ASP A 55 8.30 -27.76 -5.87
CA ASP A 55 9.44 -28.34 -6.56
C ASP A 55 10.41 -27.24 -7.00
N ASN A 56 11.39 -27.00 -6.16
CA ASN A 56 12.44 -26.02 -6.41
C ASN A 56 13.33 -26.37 -7.62
N SER A 57 13.28 -27.63 -8.10
CA SER A 57 14.04 -28.08 -9.28
C SER A 57 13.31 -27.78 -10.61
N LEU A 58 11.98 -27.69 -10.58
CA LEU A 58 11.13 -27.47 -11.77
C LEU A 58 10.86 -25.97 -12.03
N ARG A 59 11.48 -25.07 -11.32
CA ARG A 59 11.37 -23.64 -11.56
C ARG A 59 12.04 -23.24 -12.89
N ALA A 60 11.64 -23.92 -13.95
CA ALA A 60 11.86 -23.43 -15.29
C ALA A 60 11.10 -22.11 -15.37
N GLY A 61 11.85 -21.04 -15.48
CA GLY A 61 11.27 -19.71 -15.64
C GLY A 61 10.15 -19.78 -16.66
N HIS A 62 9.04 -19.14 -16.35
CA HIS A 62 7.97 -18.92 -17.32
C HIS A 62 8.62 -18.53 -18.64
N PRO A 63 8.13 -19.04 -19.78
CA PRO A 63 8.76 -18.77 -21.05
C PRO A 63 9.00 -17.26 -21.08
N LYS A 64 10.29 -16.89 -21.20
CA LYS A 64 10.71 -15.48 -21.22
C LYS A 64 9.80 -14.78 -22.20
N ARG A 65 8.74 -14.17 -21.71
CA ARG A 65 7.99 -13.26 -22.53
C ARG A 65 8.98 -12.17 -22.84
N ARG A 66 9.47 -12.18 -24.04
CA ARG A 66 10.17 -11.06 -24.60
C ARG A 66 9.13 -9.93 -24.57
N HIS A 67 9.17 -9.12 -23.55
CA HIS A 67 8.76 -7.76 -23.71
C HIS A 67 9.58 -7.30 -24.90
N GLY A 68 8.98 -7.26 -26.08
CA GLY A 68 9.70 -6.77 -27.24
C GLY A 68 10.19 -5.38 -26.87
N ASN A 69 11.33 -4.96 -27.43
CA ASN A 69 11.73 -3.56 -27.36
C ASN A 69 10.60 -2.73 -27.97
N THR A 70 9.61 -2.43 -27.16
CA THR A 70 8.43 -1.71 -27.57
C THR A 70 8.80 -0.26 -27.39
N VAL A 71 9.21 0.38 -28.47
CA VAL A 71 9.35 1.84 -28.50
C VAL A 71 7.97 2.43 -28.26
N VAL A 72 7.84 3.23 -27.20
CA VAL A 72 6.60 3.94 -26.90
C VAL A 72 6.33 4.88 -28.07
N PRO A 73 5.21 4.73 -28.83
CA PRO A 73 4.87 5.72 -29.85
C PRO A 73 4.34 6.95 -29.13
N GLY A 74 5.07 8.04 -29.24
CA GLY A 74 4.67 9.30 -28.63
C GLY A 74 5.14 10.49 -29.41
N LYS A 75 4.96 11.66 -28.84
CA LYS A 75 5.36 12.95 -29.39
C LYS A 75 6.88 13.14 -29.46
N GLY A 76 7.66 12.16 -29.00
CA GLY A 76 9.11 12.21 -28.91
C GLY A 76 9.58 12.18 -27.46
N LYS A 77 10.89 12.37 -27.26
CA LYS A 77 11.46 12.45 -25.90
C LYS A 77 10.88 13.66 -25.17
N PRO A 78 10.55 13.54 -23.89
CA PRO A 78 10.23 14.67 -23.04
C PRO A 78 11.35 15.71 -23.08
N THR A 79 10.98 16.97 -22.95
CA THR A 79 11.94 18.08 -23.11
C THR A 79 12.38 18.68 -21.77
N GLY A 80 11.96 18.14 -20.65
CA GLY A 80 12.24 18.68 -19.32
C GLY A 80 12.35 17.62 -18.22
N ASN A 81 12.77 18.08 -17.08
CA ASN A 81 12.74 17.27 -15.85
C ASN A 81 11.32 17.25 -15.29
N ASP A 82 11.04 16.24 -14.47
CA ASP A 82 9.79 16.14 -13.71
C ASP A 82 9.55 17.42 -12.88
N PRO A 83 8.37 18.06 -12.96
CA PRO A 83 8.10 19.31 -12.26
C PRO A 83 8.09 19.16 -10.73
N LEU A 84 7.90 17.93 -10.21
CA LEU A 84 7.94 17.64 -8.78
C LEU A 84 9.33 17.21 -8.29
N MET A 85 10.32 17.10 -9.20
CA MET A 85 11.70 16.76 -8.86
C MET A 85 12.27 17.70 -7.81
N GLY A 86 12.95 17.13 -6.80
CA GLY A 86 13.56 17.87 -5.68
C GLY A 86 12.58 18.43 -4.66
N THR A 87 11.27 18.14 -4.77
CA THR A 87 10.28 18.50 -3.74
C THR A 87 10.51 17.67 -2.49
N GLN A 88 10.74 16.38 -2.65
CA GLN A 88 11.02 15.45 -1.56
C GLN A 88 12.24 15.87 -0.73
N ALA A 89 13.32 16.31 -1.35
CA ALA A 89 14.56 16.74 -0.66
C ALA A 89 14.37 17.97 0.23
N ARG A 90 13.27 18.68 0.13
CA ARG A 90 12.92 19.86 0.96
C ARG A 90 11.93 19.53 2.06
N ALA A 91 11.46 18.29 2.11
CA ALA A 91 10.51 17.85 3.13
C ALA A 91 11.14 17.93 4.54
N PRO A 92 10.37 18.31 5.57
CA PRO A 92 10.77 18.03 6.94
C PRO A 92 10.95 16.52 7.09
N GLN A 93 12.07 16.10 7.65
CA GLN A 93 12.30 14.68 7.91
C GLN A 93 11.97 14.36 9.37
N ARG A 94 11.30 13.24 9.59
CA ARG A 94 11.12 12.56 10.87
C ARG A 94 12.17 11.45 11.00
N ASP A 95 12.31 10.90 12.19
CA ASP A 95 13.16 9.73 12.40
C ASP A 95 12.70 8.55 11.54
N PRO A 96 13.60 7.60 11.21
CA PRO A 96 13.26 6.36 10.54
C PRO A 96 12.21 5.56 11.33
N GLY A 97 11.36 4.81 10.62
CA GLY A 97 10.41 3.91 11.24
C GLY A 97 11.06 2.69 11.89
N THR A 98 10.27 1.87 12.55
CA THR A 98 10.73 0.70 13.30
C THR A 98 10.46 -0.60 12.57
N ILE A 99 11.49 -1.44 12.38
CA ILE A 99 11.34 -2.82 11.94
C ILE A 99 10.94 -3.68 13.15
N ILE A 100 9.73 -4.23 13.13
CA ILE A 100 9.19 -5.07 14.22
C ILE A 100 9.63 -6.51 14.03
N LEU A 101 9.57 -7.02 12.79
CA LEU A 101 9.89 -8.39 12.46
C LEU A 101 10.44 -8.49 11.04
N GLU A 102 11.39 -9.42 10.83
CA GLU A 102 11.82 -9.84 9.51
C GLU A 102 11.93 -11.37 9.44
N PHE A 103 11.57 -11.96 8.33
CA PHE A 103 11.77 -13.39 8.10
C PHE A 103 11.86 -13.75 6.62
N LEU A 104 12.50 -14.89 6.36
CA LEU A 104 12.63 -15.45 5.03
C LEU A 104 11.33 -16.16 4.63
N ALA A 105 10.66 -15.66 3.62
CA ALA A 105 9.47 -16.32 3.07
C ALA A 105 9.86 -17.53 2.21
N ASP A 106 10.83 -17.36 1.31
CA ASP A 106 11.26 -18.37 0.35
C ASP A 106 12.72 -18.19 -0.11
N VAL A 107 13.28 -19.25 -0.65
CA VAL A 107 14.48 -19.22 -1.51
C VAL A 107 14.05 -19.55 -2.93
N SER A 108 13.48 -18.58 -3.61
CA SER A 108 12.95 -18.75 -4.95
C SER A 108 14.04 -18.94 -5.98
N GLN A 109 13.78 -19.79 -6.97
CA GLN A 109 14.59 -19.88 -8.20
C GLN A 109 13.82 -19.43 -9.44
N ALA A 110 12.57 -19.03 -9.29
CA ALA A 110 11.81 -18.40 -10.37
C ALA A 110 12.48 -17.10 -10.79
N THR A 111 12.32 -16.69 -12.04
CA THR A 111 12.89 -15.47 -12.57
C THR A 111 11.83 -14.75 -13.40
N PRO A 112 11.24 -13.69 -12.82
CA PRO A 112 11.31 -13.20 -11.44
C PRO A 112 10.54 -14.07 -10.43
N SER A 113 10.62 -13.77 -9.12
CA SER A 113 9.83 -14.48 -8.09
C SER A 113 8.41 -13.96 -7.95
N ASP A 114 8.18 -12.69 -8.21
CA ASP A 114 6.88 -11.99 -8.15
C ASP A 114 6.15 -12.25 -6.82
N PRO A 115 6.75 -11.83 -5.69
CA PRO A 115 6.20 -12.14 -4.39
C PRO A 115 4.99 -11.27 -4.05
N THR A 116 3.97 -11.91 -3.47
CA THR A 116 2.86 -11.23 -2.80
C THR A 116 2.70 -11.75 -1.39
N GLY A 117 2.09 -10.96 -0.51
CA GLY A 117 1.84 -11.38 0.86
C GLY A 117 0.70 -10.60 1.49
N ALA A 118 -0.06 -11.26 2.31
CA ALA A 118 -1.16 -10.64 3.05
C ALA A 118 -1.15 -11.10 4.51
N ALA A 119 -1.33 -10.15 5.41
CA ALA A 119 -1.59 -10.40 6.81
C ALA A 119 -3.09 -10.55 7.06
N GLY A 120 -3.47 -11.59 7.77
CA GLY A 120 -4.76 -11.69 8.47
C GLY A 120 -4.54 -11.50 9.97
N PRO A 121 -5.57 -11.63 10.80
CA PRO A 121 -5.44 -11.44 12.25
C PRO A 121 -4.44 -12.38 12.92
N ASN A 122 -4.31 -13.63 12.43
CA ASN A 122 -3.51 -14.67 13.08
C ASN A 122 -2.43 -15.26 12.17
N HIS A 123 -2.43 -14.95 10.88
CA HIS A 123 -1.56 -15.58 9.90
C HIS A 123 -0.98 -14.53 8.96
N TYR A 124 0.19 -14.84 8.42
CA TYR A 124 0.73 -14.19 7.22
C TYR A 124 0.87 -15.24 6.13
N VAL A 125 0.31 -14.98 4.94
CA VAL A 125 0.44 -15.86 3.79
C VAL A 125 1.29 -15.17 2.75
N ALA A 126 2.42 -15.79 2.40
CA ALA A 126 3.30 -15.36 1.31
C ALA A 126 3.11 -16.28 0.10
N ALA A 127 3.06 -15.72 -1.09
CA ALA A 127 2.99 -16.46 -2.34
C ALA A 127 4.00 -15.86 -3.33
N TRP A 128 4.50 -16.71 -4.22
CA TRP A 128 5.47 -16.35 -5.27
C TRP A 128 5.31 -17.30 -6.45
N ASN A 129 6.03 -17.07 -7.51
CA ASN A 129 5.90 -17.87 -8.71
C ASN A 129 5.98 -19.36 -8.45
N SER A 130 4.82 -19.99 -8.64
CA SER A 130 4.37 -21.37 -8.52
C SER A 130 4.25 -21.94 -7.11
N ALA A 131 4.40 -21.12 -6.05
CA ALA A 131 4.35 -21.62 -4.67
C ALA A 131 3.80 -20.61 -3.67
N PHE A 132 3.52 -21.09 -2.45
CA PHE A 132 3.12 -20.27 -1.31
C PHE A 132 3.58 -20.90 0.01
N ARG A 133 3.53 -20.12 1.09
CA ARG A 133 3.81 -20.58 2.45
C ARG A 133 2.99 -19.80 3.47
N ILE A 134 2.59 -20.48 4.55
CA ILE A 134 1.79 -19.88 5.61
C ILE A 134 2.64 -19.78 6.87
N PHE A 135 2.56 -18.62 7.52
CA PHE A 135 3.31 -18.29 8.75
C PHE A 135 2.34 -17.83 9.85
N ASP A 136 2.75 -17.97 11.10
CA ASP A 136 2.14 -17.23 12.20
C ASP A 136 2.59 -15.75 12.16
N LYS A 137 2.03 -14.93 13.06
CA LYS A 137 2.36 -13.49 13.13
C LYS A 137 3.75 -13.21 13.70
N ASP A 138 4.42 -14.21 14.26
CA ASP A 138 5.81 -14.13 14.72
C ASP A 138 6.81 -14.56 13.63
N GLY A 139 6.33 -14.86 12.40
CA GLY A 139 7.16 -15.27 11.26
C GLY A 139 7.58 -16.74 11.30
N ASN A 140 7.03 -17.56 12.20
CA ASN A 140 7.30 -18.98 12.21
C ASN A 140 6.48 -19.68 11.13
N PRO A 141 7.10 -20.54 10.28
CA PRO A 141 6.37 -21.25 9.25
C PRO A 141 5.45 -22.32 9.84
N LEU A 142 4.18 -22.27 9.46
CA LEU A 142 3.16 -23.27 9.82
C LEU A 142 3.09 -24.41 8.80
N THR A 143 3.62 -24.18 7.59
CA THR A 143 3.70 -25.18 6.52
C THR A 143 5.13 -25.24 5.96
N SER A 144 5.49 -26.33 5.26
CA SER A 144 6.57 -26.27 4.28
C SER A 144 6.13 -25.42 3.08
N GLU A 145 7.05 -25.12 2.18
CA GLU A 145 6.74 -24.46 0.92
C GLU A 145 5.78 -25.34 0.11
N ALA A 146 4.59 -24.83 -0.19
CA ALA A 146 3.57 -25.54 -0.92
C ALA A 146 3.55 -25.11 -2.40
N SER A 147 3.45 -26.08 -3.30
CA SER A 147 3.10 -25.76 -4.69
C SER A 147 1.71 -25.13 -4.78
N LEU A 148 1.50 -24.16 -5.66
CA LEU A 148 0.15 -23.66 -5.98
C LEU A 148 -0.81 -24.78 -6.37
N ALA A 149 -0.32 -25.90 -6.93
CA ALA A 149 -1.13 -27.07 -7.23
C ALA A 149 -1.76 -27.75 -6.00
N THR A 150 -1.34 -27.41 -4.79
CA THR A 150 -1.99 -27.80 -3.54
C THR A 150 -3.38 -27.18 -3.40
N ILE A 151 -3.55 -25.96 -3.90
CA ILE A 151 -4.82 -25.23 -3.93
C ILE A 151 -5.50 -25.34 -5.31
N PHE A 152 -4.73 -25.26 -6.40
CA PHE A 152 -5.23 -25.33 -7.78
C PHE A 152 -4.89 -26.68 -8.43
N PRO A 153 -5.67 -27.75 -8.18
CA PRO A 153 -5.33 -29.09 -8.63
C PRO A 153 -5.22 -29.18 -10.16
N GLY A 154 -4.02 -29.58 -10.64
CA GLY A 154 -3.77 -29.78 -12.05
C GLY A 154 -3.45 -28.50 -12.85
N ASN A 155 -3.38 -27.36 -12.20
CA ASN A 155 -3.06 -26.09 -12.84
C ASN A 155 -2.26 -25.22 -11.85
N ALA A 156 -0.95 -25.17 -11.98
CA ALA A 156 -0.06 -24.34 -11.15
C ALA A 156 0.91 -23.64 -12.09
N ILE A 157 0.53 -22.44 -12.54
CA ILE A 157 1.25 -21.72 -13.59
C ILE A 157 2.14 -20.63 -12.99
N GLY A 158 1.58 -19.79 -12.11
CA GLY A 158 2.32 -18.72 -11.45
C GLY A 158 1.61 -17.38 -11.42
N ASP A 159 2.39 -16.34 -11.15
CA ASP A 159 1.95 -14.98 -10.88
C ASP A 159 0.79 -14.92 -9.86
N PRO A 160 0.97 -15.54 -8.68
CA PRO A 160 -0.07 -15.51 -7.66
C PRO A 160 -0.25 -14.10 -7.11
N ILE A 161 -1.50 -13.75 -6.82
CA ILE A 161 -1.83 -12.63 -5.96
C ILE A 161 -2.55 -13.18 -4.74
N ILE A 162 -2.04 -12.86 -3.56
CA ILE A 162 -2.70 -13.15 -2.30
C ILE A 162 -3.21 -11.84 -1.70
N PHE A 163 -4.42 -11.83 -1.18
CA PHE A 163 -4.93 -10.75 -0.35
C PHE A 163 -5.82 -11.30 0.77
N TYR A 164 -5.99 -10.51 1.81
CA TYR A 164 -6.90 -10.79 2.90
C TYR A 164 -8.14 -9.89 2.75
N ASP A 165 -9.31 -10.52 2.63
CA ASP A 165 -10.59 -9.84 2.62
C ASP A 165 -11.07 -9.68 4.07
N ALA A 166 -10.78 -8.52 4.65
CA ALA A 166 -11.04 -8.24 6.05
C ALA A 166 -12.54 -8.22 6.39
N VAL A 167 -13.39 -7.88 5.41
CA VAL A 167 -14.85 -7.81 5.61
C VAL A 167 -15.45 -9.18 5.93
N VAL A 168 -14.90 -10.24 5.34
CA VAL A 168 -15.42 -11.60 5.50
C VAL A 168 -14.45 -12.54 6.20
N ASP A 169 -13.30 -12.00 6.64
CA ASP A 169 -12.25 -12.74 7.35
C ASP A 169 -11.78 -13.97 6.53
N ARG A 170 -11.32 -13.71 5.30
CA ARG A 170 -10.89 -14.74 4.35
C ARG A 170 -9.61 -14.38 3.62
N PHE A 171 -8.72 -15.37 3.48
CA PHE A 171 -7.64 -15.28 2.49
C PHE A 171 -8.15 -15.66 1.11
N VAL A 172 -7.71 -14.92 0.11
CA VAL A 172 -7.97 -15.18 -1.30
C VAL A 172 -6.64 -15.30 -2.01
N ILE A 173 -6.44 -16.38 -2.74
CA ILE A 173 -5.25 -16.59 -3.57
C ILE A 173 -5.69 -16.81 -5.02
N THR A 174 -4.92 -16.26 -5.94
CA THR A 174 -5.22 -16.30 -7.36
C THR A 174 -4.00 -16.73 -8.15
N GLU A 175 -4.18 -17.16 -9.38
CA GLU A 175 -3.10 -17.41 -10.33
C GLU A 175 -3.59 -17.29 -11.76
N PHE A 176 -2.69 -17.29 -12.71
CA PHE A 176 -3.03 -17.46 -14.13
C PHE A 176 -3.75 -18.78 -14.42
N ASP A 177 -4.53 -18.78 -15.51
CA ASP A 177 -4.96 -19.98 -16.20
C ASP A 177 -4.53 -19.91 -17.69
N ASN A 178 -4.11 -21.02 -18.26
CA ASN A 178 -3.75 -21.13 -19.68
C ASN A 178 -4.49 -22.26 -20.42
N ASN A 179 -5.45 -22.88 -19.77
CA ASN A 179 -6.23 -24.00 -20.34
C ASN A 179 -7.72 -23.97 -19.93
N PRO A 180 -8.51 -23.05 -20.50
CA PRO A 180 -8.19 -21.99 -21.46
C PRO A 180 -7.49 -20.78 -20.79
N ASN A 181 -6.99 -19.82 -21.60
CA ASN A 181 -6.43 -18.59 -21.08
C ASN A 181 -7.42 -17.85 -20.18
N GLY A 182 -6.99 -17.53 -18.97
CA GLY A 182 -7.81 -16.89 -17.94
C GLY A 182 -7.07 -16.76 -16.61
N PHE A 183 -7.80 -16.87 -15.53
CA PHE A 183 -7.27 -16.86 -14.17
C PHE A 183 -8.10 -17.77 -13.26
N ASN A 184 -7.50 -18.19 -12.16
CA ASN A 184 -8.13 -19.00 -11.12
C ASN A 184 -8.25 -18.18 -9.84
N VAL A 185 -9.33 -18.39 -9.08
CA VAL A 185 -9.57 -17.75 -7.79
C VAL A 185 -9.85 -18.84 -6.76
N ALA A 186 -9.15 -18.83 -5.66
CA ALA A 186 -9.39 -19.69 -4.52
C ALA A 186 -9.69 -18.86 -3.28
N VAL A 187 -10.83 -19.11 -2.64
CA VAL A 187 -11.27 -18.44 -1.41
C VAL A 187 -11.19 -19.43 -0.27
N CYS A 188 -10.50 -19.07 0.82
CA CYS A 188 -10.45 -19.90 2.03
C CYS A 188 -11.87 -20.02 2.63
N GLN A 189 -12.24 -21.21 3.08
CA GLN A 189 -13.57 -21.47 3.63
C GLN A 189 -13.78 -20.83 5.01
N GLY A 190 -12.70 -20.51 5.70
CA GLY A 190 -12.69 -19.85 7.01
C GLY A 190 -11.48 -18.96 7.17
N PRO A 191 -11.25 -18.41 8.39
CA PRO A 191 -10.15 -17.49 8.66
C PRO A 191 -8.77 -18.16 8.79
N ASP A 192 -8.72 -19.49 8.89
CA ASP A 192 -7.49 -20.25 9.13
C ASP A 192 -7.02 -20.91 7.82
N PRO A 193 -6.05 -20.33 7.09
CA PRO A 193 -5.61 -20.86 5.81
C PRO A 193 -4.90 -22.21 5.89
N VAL A 194 -4.54 -22.68 7.11
CA VAL A 194 -3.95 -24.00 7.35
C VAL A 194 -5.02 -25.06 7.57
N ASN A 195 -6.03 -24.76 8.40
CA ASN A 195 -6.99 -25.75 8.88
C ASN A 195 -8.34 -25.69 8.15
N ASP A 196 -8.67 -24.61 7.47
CA ASP A 196 -9.87 -24.50 6.64
C ASP A 196 -9.55 -24.93 5.20
N GLY A 197 -10.57 -25.45 4.50
CA GLY A 197 -10.47 -25.82 3.09
C GLY A 197 -10.54 -24.61 2.16
N TRP A 198 -10.61 -24.88 0.86
CA TRP A 198 -10.66 -23.84 -0.16
C TRP A 198 -11.80 -24.11 -1.17
N TYR A 199 -12.48 -23.04 -1.57
CA TYR A 199 -13.38 -23.02 -2.73
C TYR A 199 -12.59 -22.48 -3.93
N VAL A 200 -12.44 -23.30 -4.97
CA VAL A 200 -11.62 -22.97 -6.13
C VAL A 200 -12.49 -22.81 -7.37
N TYR A 201 -12.34 -21.69 -8.03
CA TYR A 201 -13.03 -21.32 -9.25
C TYR A 201 -12.02 -21.18 -10.37
N THR A 202 -12.24 -21.95 -11.42
CA THR A 202 -11.45 -21.86 -12.66
C THR A 202 -12.27 -21.09 -13.68
N THR A 203 -11.66 -20.13 -14.33
CA THR A 203 -12.45 -19.12 -14.98
C THR A 203 -12.46 -19.21 -16.50
N GLY A 204 -11.39 -19.53 -17.15
CA GLY A 204 -11.39 -19.71 -18.59
C GLY A 204 -12.25 -18.72 -19.38
N PHE A 205 -12.26 -17.45 -19.04
CA PHE A 205 -13.24 -16.45 -19.54
C PHE A 205 -13.12 -16.10 -21.01
N GLY A 206 -12.55 -16.90 -21.81
CA GLY A 206 -12.40 -16.52 -23.20
C GLY A 206 -11.66 -15.21 -23.37
N THR A 207 -10.58 -14.99 -22.61
CA THR A 207 -9.72 -13.80 -22.76
C THR A 207 -9.11 -13.74 -24.17
N GLY A 208 -9.15 -14.84 -24.92
CA GLY A 208 -8.64 -14.97 -26.28
C GLY A 208 -7.10 -14.96 -26.34
N ALA A 209 -6.47 -14.28 -25.39
CA ALA A 209 -5.04 -14.23 -25.20
C ALA A 209 -4.72 -14.47 -23.73
N PHE A 210 -3.50 -14.86 -23.42
CA PHE A 210 -3.07 -15.05 -22.05
C PHE A 210 -3.13 -13.73 -21.26
N PRO A 211 -3.77 -13.71 -20.08
CA PRO A 211 -3.86 -12.51 -19.25
C PRO A 211 -2.59 -12.39 -18.41
N ASP A 212 -1.68 -11.55 -18.83
CA ASP A 212 -0.43 -11.30 -18.12
C ASP A 212 -0.62 -10.27 -17.01
N TYR A 213 0.17 -10.32 -15.96
CA TYR A 213 0.18 -9.34 -14.88
C TYR A 213 -1.23 -9.14 -14.27
N THR A 214 -1.90 -10.24 -13.92
CA THR A 214 -3.23 -10.18 -13.30
C THR A 214 -3.13 -9.50 -11.93
N LYS A 215 -4.10 -8.60 -11.65
CA LYS A 215 -4.25 -7.96 -10.35
C LYS A 215 -5.68 -8.09 -9.88
N PHE A 216 -5.84 -8.24 -8.57
CA PHE A 216 -7.12 -8.49 -7.93
C PHE A 216 -7.41 -7.44 -6.86
N ALA A 217 -8.69 -7.09 -6.73
CA ALA A 217 -9.17 -6.16 -5.74
C ALA A 217 -10.51 -6.61 -5.16
N SER A 218 -10.72 -6.45 -3.86
CA SER A 218 -12.02 -6.59 -3.21
C SER A 218 -12.67 -5.21 -3.11
N PHE A 219 -13.90 -5.06 -3.63
CA PHE A 219 -14.64 -3.81 -3.52
C PHE A 219 -16.15 -4.09 -3.53
N GLY A 220 -16.84 -3.73 -2.46
CA GLY A 220 -18.25 -4.05 -2.29
C GLY A 220 -18.50 -5.57 -2.32
N ASP A 221 -19.36 -6.02 -3.19
CA ASP A 221 -19.70 -7.42 -3.42
C ASP A 221 -18.92 -8.06 -4.61
N VAL A 222 -17.81 -7.43 -5.01
CA VAL A 222 -17.07 -7.80 -6.23
C VAL A 222 -15.60 -8.10 -5.90
N TYR A 223 -15.05 -9.16 -6.49
CA TYR A 223 -13.62 -9.25 -6.76
C TYR A 223 -13.36 -8.78 -8.18
N MET A 224 -12.68 -7.65 -8.33
CA MET A 224 -12.33 -7.10 -9.63
C MET A 224 -10.98 -7.61 -10.09
N VAL A 225 -10.89 -8.03 -11.34
CA VAL A 225 -9.66 -8.54 -11.96
C VAL A 225 -9.26 -7.65 -13.12
N THR A 226 -8.02 -7.23 -13.12
CA THR A 226 -7.40 -6.51 -14.22
C THR A 226 -6.21 -7.29 -14.76
N ALA A 227 -5.86 -7.10 -16.03
CA ALA A 227 -4.73 -7.80 -16.64
C ALA A 227 -4.24 -7.10 -17.91
N ASN A 228 -3.00 -7.37 -18.27
CA ASN A 228 -2.45 -7.05 -19.58
C ASN A 228 -2.89 -8.13 -20.58
N ILE A 229 -3.88 -7.83 -21.41
CA ILE A 229 -4.47 -8.78 -22.37
C ILE A 229 -4.34 -8.24 -23.78
N SER A 230 -3.56 -8.90 -24.64
CA SER A 230 -3.33 -8.45 -26.02
C SER A 230 -4.55 -8.57 -26.95
N SER A 231 -5.61 -9.29 -26.55
CA SER A 231 -6.84 -9.47 -27.34
C SER A 231 -7.88 -8.36 -27.14
N GLY A 232 -7.64 -7.40 -26.25
CA GLY A 232 -8.55 -6.28 -25.98
C GLY A 232 -8.47 -5.82 -24.53
N ASN A 233 -8.66 -4.52 -24.33
CA ASN A 233 -8.60 -3.92 -23.00
C ASN A 233 -9.88 -4.22 -22.24
N ARG A 234 -9.85 -5.17 -21.32
CA ARG A 234 -11.00 -5.60 -20.52
C ARG A 234 -10.62 -5.81 -19.06
N VAL A 235 -11.59 -5.61 -18.20
CA VAL A 235 -11.53 -5.96 -16.78
C VAL A 235 -12.69 -6.87 -16.44
N PHE A 236 -12.58 -7.65 -15.35
CA PHE A 236 -13.55 -8.66 -15.01
C PHE A 236 -14.01 -8.50 -13.56
N ALA A 237 -15.32 -8.41 -13.35
CA ALA A 237 -15.93 -8.55 -12.04
C ALA A 237 -16.27 -10.02 -11.83
N VAL A 238 -15.97 -10.58 -10.67
CA VAL A 238 -16.40 -11.91 -10.24
C VAL A 238 -17.19 -11.79 -8.94
N GLU A 239 -18.22 -12.64 -8.82
CA GLU A 239 -19.24 -12.55 -7.78
C GLU A 239 -18.69 -13.05 -6.42
N ARG A 240 -18.21 -12.09 -5.62
CA ARG A 240 -17.54 -12.35 -4.34
C ARG A 240 -18.43 -13.10 -3.35
N ASP A 241 -19.67 -12.64 -3.15
CA ASP A 241 -20.54 -13.14 -2.10
C ASP A 241 -20.96 -14.61 -2.33
N GLU A 242 -21.06 -15.05 -3.56
CA GLU A 242 -21.29 -16.45 -3.88
C GLU A 242 -20.01 -17.29 -3.75
N MET A 243 -18.85 -16.72 -4.10
CA MET A 243 -17.57 -17.43 -3.97
C MET A 243 -17.22 -17.75 -2.52
N ILE A 244 -17.46 -16.84 -1.58
CA ILE A 244 -17.17 -17.06 -0.16
C ILE A 244 -18.08 -18.12 0.49
N GLN A 245 -19.24 -18.37 -0.09
CA GLN A 245 -20.19 -19.39 0.35
C GLN A 245 -19.98 -20.75 -0.34
N GLY A 246 -19.13 -20.81 -1.37
CA GLY A 246 -18.92 -22.01 -2.16
C GLY A 246 -20.11 -22.33 -3.08
N ASN A 247 -20.81 -21.33 -3.55
CA ASN A 247 -21.88 -21.44 -4.53
C ASN A 247 -21.35 -21.22 -5.96
N PRO A 248 -22.09 -21.61 -7.00
CA PRO A 248 -21.81 -21.18 -8.37
C PRO A 248 -21.79 -19.64 -8.44
N ALA A 249 -20.74 -19.08 -8.98
CA ALA A 249 -20.54 -17.64 -9.05
C ALA A 249 -20.62 -17.14 -10.50
N GLN A 250 -20.81 -15.85 -10.68
CA GLN A 250 -20.89 -15.21 -12.00
C GLN A 250 -19.63 -14.38 -12.29
N PHE A 251 -19.41 -14.09 -13.56
CA PHE A 251 -18.46 -13.07 -14.00
C PHE A 251 -19.11 -12.10 -14.97
N ILE A 252 -18.59 -10.89 -15.02
CA ILE A 252 -18.97 -9.85 -15.98
C ILE A 252 -17.69 -9.19 -16.48
N ALA A 253 -17.50 -9.14 -17.80
CA ALA A 253 -16.36 -8.47 -18.43
C ALA A 253 -16.76 -7.09 -18.95
N PHE A 254 -15.95 -6.08 -18.65
CA PHE A 254 -16.17 -4.71 -19.11
C PHE A 254 -15.06 -4.27 -20.07
N PRO A 255 -15.39 -3.50 -21.13
CA PRO A 255 -14.38 -2.78 -21.88
C PRO A 255 -13.80 -1.64 -21.03
N LEU A 256 -12.70 -1.04 -21.48
CA LEU A 256 -12.15 0.20 -20.91
C LEU A 256 -12.18 1.30 -21.99
N PRO A 257 -13.32 2.00 -22.15
CA PRO A 257 -13.49 2.98 -23.22
C PRO A 257 -12.48 4.11 -23.11
N GLY A 258 -11.84 4.42 -24.25
CA GLY A 258 -10.89 5.54 -24.33
C GLY A 258 -9.54 5.32 -23.64
N ILE A 259 -9.21 4.12 -23.19
CA ILE A 259 -7.88 3.84 -22.66
C ILE A 259 -6.83 3.95 -23.78
N SER A 260 -5.71 4.63 -23.50
CA SER A 260 -4.51 4.55 -24.31
C SER A 260 -3.52 3.65 -23.61
N THR A 261 -3.05 2.61 -24.29
CA THR A 261 -2.09 1.64 -23.75
C THR A 261 -0.86 1.62 -24.60
N PHE A 262 0.21 1.24 -23.97
CA PHE A 262 1.44 1.08 -24.67
C PHE A 262 2.17 -0.18 -24.23
N GLY A 263 2.27 -1.12 -25.14
CA GLY A 263 2.96 -2.40 -24.91
C GLY A 263 2.38 -3.17 -23.73
N PHE A 264 3.08 -3.15 -22.63
CA PHE A 264 2.62 -3.68 -21.33
C PHE A 264 1.75 -2.62 -20.63
N TYR A 265 0.59 -2.99 -20.14
CA TYR A 265 -0.30 -2.08 -19.43
C TYR A 265 -0.96 -2.77 -18.25
N SER A 266 -1.37 -2.01 -17.25
CA SER A 266 -1.88 -2.54 -16.01
C SER A 266 -2.79 -1.55 -15.32
N PRO A 267 -4.07 -1.43 -15.76
CA PRO A 267 -5.06 -0.74 -14.93
C PRO A 267 -5.28 -1.50 -13.64
N HIS A 268 -5.59 -0.79 -12.55
CA HIS A 268 -5.88 -1.41 -11.26
C HIS A 268 -7.25 -0.99 -10.77
N ALA A 269 -8.01 -1.94 -10.21
CA ALA A 269 -9.19 -1.62 -9.43
C ALA A 269 -8.82 -1.21 -8.00
N PHE A 270 -9.65 -0.41 -7.38
CA PHE A 270 -9.46 -0.02 -5.99
C PHE A 270 -9.76 -1.21 -5.08
N HIS A 271 -8.86 -1.47 -4.14
CA HIS A 271 -8.91 -2.58 -3.20
C HIS A 271 -9.20 -2.09 -1.79
N THR A 272 -10.29 -2.55 -1.20
CA THR A 272 -10.61 -2.27 0.20
C THR A 272 -9.63 -2.99 1.14
N THR A 273 -8.99 -2.25 2.03
CA THR A 273 -7.90 -2.74 2.87
C THR A 273 -8.32 -3.07 4.30
N ASP A 274 -9.52 -2.68 4.70
CA ASP A 274 -10.11 -2.88 6.04
C ASP A 274 -11.48 -3.58 5.95
N ASP A 275 -12.24 -3.58 7.05
CA ASP A 275 -13.58 -4.15 7.11
C ASP A 275 -14.70 -3.14 6.74
N GLU A 276 -14.34 -1.91 6.39
CA GLU A 276 -15.27 -0.85 5.98
C GLU A 276 -15.47 -0.84 4.45
N GLN A 277 -16.20 -1.83 3.95
CA GLN A 277 -16.53 -1.97 2.52
C GLN A 277 -17.39 -0.82 1.98
N ALA A 278 -17.23 -0.51 0.69
CA ALA A 278 -18.21 0.31 -0.01
C ALA A 278 -19.60 -0.37 0.02
N PRO A 279 -20.70 0.39 0.13
CA PRO A 279 -22.04 -0.18 0.09
C PRO A 279 -22.28 -1.02 -1.16
N PRO A 280 -23.06 -2.13 -1.07
CA PRO A 280 -23.40 -2.94 -2.24
C PRO A 280 -23.98 -2.08 -3.36
N GLY A 281 -23.54 -2.35 -4.60
CA GLY A 281 -23.94 -1.59 -5.78
C GLY A 281 -23.21 -0.26 -5.98
N THR A 282 -22.27 0.11 -5.11
CA THR A 282 -21.33 1.22 -5.38
C THR A 282 -20.46 0.83 -6.58
N PRO A 283 -20.38 1.69 -7.62
CA PRO A 283 -19.55 1.37 -8.77
C PRO A 283 -18.08 1.17 -8.41
N VAL A 284 -17.47 0.10 -8.92
CA VAL A 284 -16.06 -0.22 -8.66
C VAL A 284 -15.16 0.72 -9.46
N PRO A 285 -14.28 1.50 -8.81
CA PRO A 285 -13.36 2.37 -9.52
C PRO A 285 -12.18 1.55 -10.08
N ILE A 286 -11.80 1.85 -11.33
CA ILE A 286 -10.62 1.30 -12.00
C ILE A 286 -9.78 2.47 -12.49
N VAL A 287 -8.49 2.50 -12.17
CA VAL A 287 -7.58 3.60 -12.53
C VAL A 287 -6.45 3.14 -13.43
N TYR A 288 -6.02 4.03 -14.32
CA TYR A 288 -4.80 3.89 -15.10
C TYR A 288 -4.17 5.24 -15.42
N MET A 289 -2.84 5.28 -15.41
CA MET A 289 -2.06 6.45 -15.84
C MET A 289 -2.13 6.65 -17.36
N GLN A 290 -2.05 7.89 -17.81
CA GLN A 290 -1.97 8.25 -19.23
C GLN A 290 -0.87 9.29 -19.40
N ASP A 291 0.21 8.93 -20.08
CA ASP A 291 1.36 9.77 -20.37
C ASP A 291 1.14 10.49 -21.71
N ASP A 292 1.37 11.78 -21.78
CA ASP A 292 1.17 12.59 -22.98
C ASP A 292 2.17 12.26 -24.10
N ALA A 293 3.23 11.54 -23.80
CA ALA A 293 4.09 10.94 -24.82
C ALA A 293 3.38 9.84 -25.64
N TRP A 294 2.26 9.30 -25.16
CA TRP A 294 1.53 8.24 -25.85
C TRP A 294 0.61 8.77 -26.95
N GLY A 295 0.43 7.96 -28.00
CA GLY A 295 -0.44 8.34 -29.11
C GLY A 295 -1.89 8.52 -28.67
N GLY A 296 -2.44 9.71 -28.88
CA GLY A 296 -3.83 10.05 -28.57
C GLY A 296 -4.04 10.64 -27.18
N VAL A 297 -3.01 10.77 -26.35
CA VAL A 297 -3.03 11.46 -25.07
C VAL A 297 -2.57 12.91 -25.27
N ALA A 298 -3.34 13.86 -24.78
CA ALA A 298 -3.06 15.28 -24.98
C ALA A 298 -2.20 15.86 -23.86
N ASP A 299 -2.53 15.50 -22.63
CA ASP A 299 -1.89 15.96 -21.39
C ASP A 299 -1.81 14.80 -20.43
N ASP A 300 -0.87 14.79 -19.50
CA ASP A 300 -0.73 13.77 -18.49
C ASP A 300 -1.93 13.76 -17.55
N HIS A 301 -2.52 12.59 -17.33
CA HIS A 301 -3.69 12.45 -16.47
C HIS A 301 -3.87 11.04 -15.93
N LEU A 302 -4.68 10.91 -14.89
CA LEU A 302 -5.25 9.64 -14.46
C LEU A 302 -6.62 9.46 -15.08
N LYS A 303 -6.90 8.28 -15.62
CA LYS A 303 -8.24 7.85 -16.03
C LYS A 303 -8.84 6.98 -14.96
N ILE A 304 -10.09 7.29 -14.55
CA ILE A 304 -10.87 6.48 -13.63
C ILE A 304 -12.18 6.10 -14.29
N TRP A 305 -12.39 4.81 -14.48
CA TRP A 305 -13.67 4.23 -14.89
C TRP A 305 -14.42 3.76 -13.65
N SER A 306 -15.74 3.71 -13.72
CA SER A 306 -16.62 3.21 -12.69
C SER A 306 -17.46 2.07 -13.25
N ALA A 307 -17.24 0.84 -12.78
CA ALA A 307 -18.00 -0.35 -13.20
C ALA A 307 -19.18 -0.55 -12.25
N THR A 308 -20.40 -0.43 -12.77
CA THR A 308 -21.64 -0.75 -12.06
C THR A 308 -22.00 -2.19 -12.36
N VAL A 309 -22.10 -3.01 -11.33
CA VAL A 309 -22.37 -4.45 -11.42
C VAL A 309 -23.80 -4.73 -10.98
N ASP A 310 -24.52 -5.52 -11.77
CA ASP A 310 -25.88 -6.03 -11.49
C ASP A 310 -25.85 -7.56 -11.63
N TRP A 311 -25.72 -8.27 -10.51
CA TRP A 311 -25.66 -9.72 -10.48
C TRP A 311 -27.00 -10.37 -10.77
N ASP A 312 -28.12 -9.70 -10.51
CA ASP A 312 -29.46 -10.22 -10.82
C ASP A 312 -29.74 -10.21 -12.32
N THR A 313 -29.24 -9.19 -13.02
CA THR A 313 -29.38 -9.03 -14.47
C THR A 313 -28.06 -8.53 -15.07
N PRO A 314 -27.06 -9.39 -15.28
CA PRO A 314 -25.71 -8.99 -15.73
C PRO A 314 -25.69 -8.10 -16.98
N ALA A 315 -26.66 -8.24 -17.88
CA ALA A 315 -26.81 -7.41 -19.06
C ALA A 315 -27.11 -5.92 -18.76
N ASN A 316 -27.57 -5.59 -17.53
CA ASN A 316 -27.79 -4.21 -17.08
C ASN A 316 -26.50 -3.58 -16.50
N SER A 317 -25.47 -4.38 -16.27
CA SER A 317 -24.19 -3.88 -15.80
C SER A 317 -23.57 -2.92 -16.82
N SER A 318 -22.76 -2.00 -16.36
CA SER A 318 -22.19 -0.99 -17.24
C SER A 318 -20.86 -0.46 -16.71
N ILE A 319 -20.07 0.10 -17.60
CA ILE A 319 -18.86 0.85 -17.24
C ILE A 319 -18.97 2.27 -17.77
N SER A 320 -18.58 3.25 -16.97
CA SER A 320 -18.60 4.66 -17.38
C SER A 320 -17.55 4.94 -18.47
N THR A 321 -17.70 6.06 -19.18
CA THR A 321 -16.53 6.74 -19.76
C THR A 321 -15.60 7.15 -18.62
N ALA A 322 -14.29 7.22 -18.90
CA ALA A 322 -13.33 7.58 -17.86
C ALA A 322 -13.52 9.02 -17.39
N GLN A 323 -13.48 9.23 -16.08
CA GLN A 323 -13.12 10.53 -15.51
C GLN A 323 -11.63 10.76 -15.76
N GLU A 324 -11.27 11.90 -16.35
CA GLU A 324 -9.88 12.31 -16.55
C GLU A 324 -9.49 13.34 -15.48
N ILE A 325 -8.43 13.04 -14.73
CA ILE A 325 -7.92 13.91 -13.66
C ILE A 325 -6.54 14.38 -14.10
N THR A 326 -6.41 15.65 -14.48
CA THR A 326 -5.12 16.26 -14.82
C THR A 326 -4.19 16.21 -13.62
N VAL A 327 -2.94 15.80 -13.85
CA VAL A 327 -1.87 15.68 -12.85
C VAL A 327 -0.68 16.54 -13.23
N ALA A 328 0.30 16.66 -12.35
CA ALA A 328 1.60 17.23 -12.72
C ALA A 328 2.26 16.35 -13.79
N ASP A 329 2.86 16.97 -14.81
CA ASP A 329 3.51 16.26 -15.92
C ASP A 329 4.49 15.19 -15.39
N PHE A 330 4.54 14.07 -16.08
CA PHE A 330 5.46 13.00 -15.76
C PHE A 330 5.97 12.29 -17.03
N THR A 331 7.03 11.50 -16.88
CA THR A 331 7.50 10.60 -17.92
C THR A 331 7.48 9.18 -17.38
N GLY A 332 6.50 8.40 -17.80
CA GLY A 332 6.28 7.01 -17.36
C GLY A 332 7.16 5.99 -18.07
N VAL A 333 8.08 6.41 -18.94
CA VAL A 333 8.90 5.54 -19.78
C VAL A 333 10.32 6.05 -19.86
N PHE A 334 11.29 5.15 -19.69
CA PHE A 334 12.71 5.45 -19.84
C PHE A 334 13.13 5.48 -21.32
N ASP A 335 14.20 6.19 -21.60
CA ASP A 335 14.71 6.44 -22.95
C ASP A 335 14.79 5.17 -23.81
N GLY A 336 14.09 5.16 -24.92
CA GLY A 336 14.07 4.06 -25.88
C GLY A 336 13.14 2.90 -25.52
N GLY A 337 12.40 2.96 -24.41
CA GLY A 337 11.44 1.93 -24.01
C GLY A 337 12.08 0.57 -23.69
N SER A 338 13.35 0.56 -23.29
CA SER A 338 14.08 -0.67 -22.94
C SER A 338 13.61 -1.23 -21.61
N PHE A 339 13.46 -2.55 -21.52
CA PHE A 339 13.21 -3.28 -20.27
C PHE A 339 14.51 -3.68 -19.53
N SER A 340 15.62 -3.01 -19.79
CA SER A 340 16.87 -3.12 -19.04
C SER A 340 17.39 -1.71 -18.89
N ASN A 341 16.72 -0.94 -18.04
CA ASN A 341 16.83 0.51 -18.09
C ASN A 341 17.48 1.13 -16.86
N ARG A 342 17.51 0.43 -15.69
CA ARG A 342 18.14 1.02 -14.50
C ARG A 342 19.30 0.18 -13.98
N PRO A 343 20.43 0.82 -13.64
CA PRO A 343 21.64 0.12 -13.24
C PRO A 343 21.54 -0.47 -11.83
N GLN A 344 22.30 -1.54 -11.63
CA GLN A 344 22.61 -2.09 -10.31
C GLN A 344 24.10 -2.37 -10.18
N GLY A 345 24.65 -2.27 -8.99
CA GLY A 345 26.06 -2.51 -8.72
C GLY A 345 26.48 -3.94 -9.04
N GLY A 346 27.33 -4.10 -10.07
CA GLY A 346 27.93 -5.38 -10.43
C GLY A 346 27.03 -6.36 -11.17
N GLY A 347 25.86 -5.94 -11.63
CA GLY A 347 24.90 -6.74 -12.41
C GLY A 347 24.58 -6.12 -13.76
N VAL A 348 23.62 -6.74 -14.46
CA VAL A 348 23.00 -6.16 -15.65
C VAL A 348 21.93 -5.13 -15.23
N ASP A 349 21.63 -4.18 -16.11
CA ASP A 349 20.55 -3.24 -15.87
C ASP A 349 19.22 -3.98 -15.75
N ILE A 350 18.38 -3.52 -14.83
CA ILE A 350 17.11 -4.15 -14.46
C ILE A 350 15.92 -3.46 -15.11
N ASP A 351 14.86 -4.22 -15.31
CA ASP A 351 13.54 -3.73 -15.67
C ASP A 351 12.83 -3.19 -14.42
N VAL A 352 12.47 -1.91 -14.43
CA VAL A 352 11.73 -1.26 -13.33
C VAL A 352 10.24 -1.16 -13.61
N LEU A 353 9.72 -1.88 -14.62
CA LEU A 353 8.31 -1.89 -15.03
C LEU A 353 7.76 -0.50 -15.32
N GLN A 354 8.27 0.09 -16.38
CA GLN A 354 7.78 1.35 -16.92
C GLN A 354 6.35 1.26 -17.48
N ALA A 355 5.64 2.37 -17.54
CA ALA A 355 4.27 2.51 -18.05
C ALA A 355 3.24 1.60 -17.34
N THR A 356 3.47 1.24 -16.09
CA THR A 356 2.73 0.23 -15.33
C THR A 356 2.33 0.78 -13.98
N MET A 357 1.04 0.62 -13.63
CA MET A 357 0.60 0.87 -12.26
C MET A 357 1.18 -0.23 -11.35
N MET A 358 1.69 0.17 -10.19
CA MET A 358 2.27 -0.77 -9.23
C MET A 358 1.20 -1.38 -8.33
N ASN A 359 1.43 -2.62 -7.92
CA ASN A 359 0.56 -3.34 -7.01
C ASN A 359 0.66 -2.75 -5.59
N GLN A 360 -0.38 -2.29 -4.96
CA GLN A 360 -1.78 -2.33 -5.26
C GLN A 360 -2.41 -0.94 -5.07
N VAL A 361 -3.51 -0.61 -5.77
CA VAL A 361 -4.29 0.59 -5.46
C VAL A 361 -5.16 0.30 -4.24
N GLN A 362 -4.87 0.92 -3.13
CA GLN A 362 -5.55 0.65 -1.85
C GLN A 362 -6.56 1.74 -1.51
N TYR A 363 -7.73 1.30 -1.12
CA TYR A 363 -8.90 2.12 -0.83
C TYR A 363 -9.32 1.95 0.62
N ARG A 364 -9.68 3.07 1.27
CA ARG A 364 -10.26 3.12 2.61
C ARG A 364 -11.40 4.12 2.70
N ARG A 365 -12.28 3.85 3.65
CA ARG A 365 -13.37 4.75 4.02
C ARG A 365 -13.02 5.44 5.33
N PHE A 366 -13.19 6.77 5.34
CA PHE A 366 -13.03 7.59 6.53
C PHE A 366 -14.34 8.35 6.83
N PRO A 367 -14.57 8.80 8.07
CA PRO A 367 -15.70 9.68 8.35
C PRO A 367 -15.66 10.95 7.49
N GLY A 368 -16.54 11.02 6.48
CA GLY A 368 -16.70 12.19 5.63
C GLY A 368 -15.94 12.19 4.31
N TYR A 369 -15.13 11.16 4.01
CA TYR A 369 -14.49 10.99 2.70
C TYR A 369 -14.03 9.55 2.47
N ASN A 370 -13.87 9.19 1.21
CA ASN A 370 -13.17 7.99 0.79
C ASN A 370 -11.77 8.36 0.29
N SER A 371 -10.79 7.50 0.51
CA SER A 371 -9.41 7.71 0.07
C SER A 371 -8.88 6.52 -0.72
N ALA A 372 -8.00 6.78 -1.70
CA ALA A 372 -7.28 5.75 -2.42
C ALA A 372 -5.83 6.18 -2.67
N VAL A 373 -4.86 5.28 -2.43
CA VAL A 373 -3.43 5.51 -2.66
C VAL A 373 -2.90 4.62 -3.77
N MET A 374 -2.01 5.18 -4.60
CA MET A 374 -1.43 4.47 -5.74
C MET A 374 -0.09 5.07 -6.15
N ASN A 375 0.71 4.28 -6.87
CA ASN A 375 1.98 4.74 -7.40
C ASN A 375 2.38 4.05 -8.71
N PHE A 376 3.37 4.65 -9.37
CA PHE A 376 4.10 4.08 -10.51
C PHE A 376 5.49 4.73 -10.62
N VAL A 377 6.38 4.09 -11.40
CA VAL A 377 7.73 4.61 -11.61
C VAL A 377 7.73 5.68 -12.71
N VAL A 378 8.57 6.72 -12.54
CA VAL A 378 8.76 7.80 -13.53
C VAL A 378 10.25 8.09 -13.73
N ASP A 379 10.60 8.62 -14.91
CA ASP A 379 11.92 9.19 -15.17
C ASP A 379 11.91 10.68 -14.82
N VAL A 380 12.59 11.05 -13.73
CA VAL A 380 12.59 12.46 -13.26
C VAL A 380 13.57 13.36 -13.99
N VAL A 381 14.48 12.81 -14.80
CA VAL A 381 15.47 13.58 -15.58
C VAL A 381 15.36 13.32 -17.08
N ALA A 382 14.20 13.00 -17.57
CA ALA A 382 13.92 12.60 -18.94
C ALA A 382 14.46 13.54 -20.05
N GLY A 383 14.76 14.79 -19.73
CA GLY A 383 15.35 15.76 -20.66
C GLY A 383 16.82 15.57 -20.96
N GLY A 384 17.57 14.72 -20.23
CA GLY A 384 19.01 14.63 -20.42
C GLY A 384 19.72 13.50 -19.68
N GLY A 385 19.00 12.51 -19.29
CA GLY A 385 19.50 11.33 -18.57
C GLY A 385 18.34 10.41 -18.24
N GLU A 386 18.57 9.50 -17.31
CA GLU A 386 17.52 8.63 -16.77
C GLU A 386 17.72 8.49 -15.26
N LYS A 387 16.68 8.71 -14.48
CA LYS A 387 16.66 8.46 -13.04
C LYS A 387 15.25 8.05 -12.63
N ALA A 388 15.14 6.86 -12.07
CA ALA A 388 13.87 6.36 -11.58
C ALA A 388 13.51 7.01 -10.22
N ALA A 389 12.24 7.40 -10.09
CA ALA A 389 11.62 7.83 -8.86
C ALA A 389 10.17 7.35 -8.81
N ILE A 390 9.53 7.41 -7.65
CA ILE A 390 8.18 6.92 -7.45
C ILE A 390 7.21 8.09 -7.45
N ARG A 391 6.38 8.19 -8.49
CA ARG A 391 5.23 9.08 -8.53
C ARG A 391 4.09 8.42 -7.77
N TRP A 392 3.49 9.13 -6.82
CA TRP A 392 2.44 8.62 -5.97
C TRP A 392 1.30 9.63 -5.82
N TYR A 393 0.10 9.12 -5.51
CA TYR A 393 -1.12 9.90 -5.35
C TYR A 393 -1.92 9.40 -4.15
N GLU A 394 -2.61 10.35 -3.51
CA GLU A 394 -3.80 10.09 -2.71
C GLU A 394 -4.97 10.78 -3.40
N LEU A 395 -5.95 9.99 -3.80
CA LEU A 395 -7.21 10.49 -4.32
C LEU A 395 -8.26 10.51 -3.21
N ARG A 396 -9.14 11.48 -3.25
CA ARG A 396 -10.29 11.54 -2.33
C ARG A 396 -11.60 11.74 -3.08
N GLN A 397 -12.67 11.25 -2.46
CA GLN A 397 -14.05 11.35 -2.88
C GLN A 397 -14.89 11.71 -1.65
N ASP A 398 -15.70 12.77 -1.71
CA ASP A 398 -16.45 13.28 -0.54
C ASP A 398 -17.61 12.35 -0.14
N ALA A 399 -18.22 11.67 -1.12
CA ALA A 399 -19.24 10.66 -0.90
C ALA A 399 -19.24 9.61 -2.01
N ASP A 400 -19.80 8.43 -1.76
CA ASP A 400 -19.89 7.34 -2.74
C ASP A 400 -20.59 7.84 -4.03
N GLY A 401 -19.92 7.65 -5.17
CA GLY A 401 -20.40 8.10 -6.49
C GLY A 401 -20.03 9.51 -6.88
N ASP A 402 -19.47 10.31 -5.98
CA ASP A 402 -18.90 11.62 -6.35
C ASP A 402 -17.64 11.45 -7.20
N PRO A 403 -17.23 12.48 -7.98
CA PRO A 403 -15.97 12.44 -8.71
C PRO A 403 -14.75 12.33 -7.77
N TRP A 404 -13.79 11.50 -8.16
CA TRP A 404 -12.49 11.44 -7.50
C TRP A 404 -11.67 12.69 -7.77
N THR A 405 -10.92 13.16 -6.78
CA THR A 405 -10.04 14.33 -6.89
C THR A 405 -8.68 14.01 -6.31
N ILE A 406 -7.63 14.68 -6.79
CA ILE A 406 -6.31 14.58 -6.17
C ILE A 406 -6.35 15.35 -4.86
N PHE A 407 -6.15 14.64 -3.74
CA PHE A 407 -5.92 15.28 -2.45
C PHE A 407 -4.46 15.67 -2.30
N GLN A 408 -3.55 14.78 -2.75
CA GLN A 408 -2.12 15.04 -2.82
C GLN A 408 -1.44 14.19 -3.89
N GLU A 409 -0.33 14.72 -4.42
CA GLU A 409 0.55 14.03 -5.35
C GLU A 409 2.01 14.36 -5.03
N GLY A 410 2.90 13.42 -5.25
CA GLY A 410 4.33 13.64 -5.03
C GLY A 410 5.19 12.73 -5.87
N THR A 411 6.47 13.09 -5.99
CA THR A 411 7.50 12.23 -6.55
C THR A 411 8.54 11.96 -5.47
N TYR A 412 8.62 10.70 -5.04
CA TYR A 412 9.61 10.27 -4.07
C TYR A 412 10.91 9.91 -4.77
N GLU A 413 11.98 10.63 -4.44
CA GLU A 413 13.35 10.39 -4.87
C GLU A 413 14.15 9.86 -3.67
N ALA A 414 14.93 8.81 -3.88
CA ALA A 414 15.84 8.30 -2.86
C ALA A 414 16.81 9.40 -2.40
N PRO A 415 17.07 9.56 -1.09
CA PRO A 415 17.81 10.72 -0.54
C PRO A 415 19.27 10.78 -0.99
N ASP A 416 19.92 9.67 -1.27
CA ASP A 416 21.33 9.58 -1.68
C ASP A 416 21.56 9.59 -3.20
N GLY A 417 20.52 9.92 -3.97
CA GLY A 417 20.58 10.05 -5.42
C GLY A 417 20.51 8.72 -6.18
N LYS A 418 20.24 7.61 -5.50
CA LYS A 418 19.96 6.32 -6.15
C LYS A 418 18.64 6.37 -6.92
N ASP A 419 18.44 5.39 -7.79
CA ASP A 419 17.15 5.10 -8.37
C ASP A 419 16.19 4.54 -7.31
N ALA A 420 14.92 4.97 -7.32
CA ALA A 420 13.83 4.42 -6.52
C ALA A 420 12.73 3.86 -7.43
N TYR A 421 12.32 2.60 -7.24
CA TYR A 421 11.39 1.92 -8.15
C TYR A 421 10.67 0.75 -7.48
N SER A 422 9.74 0.13 -8.21
CA SER A 422 8.87 -0.98 -7.76
C SER A 422 8.20 -0.67 -6.42
N GLY A 423 7.64 0.54 -6.32
CA GLY A 423 6.94 1.00 -5.13
C GLY A 423 5.64 0.21 -4.91
N THR A 424 5.29 -0.02 -3.66
CA THR A 424 3.99 -0.53 -3.24
C THR A 424 3.52 0.31 -2.05
N MET A 425 2.23 0.67 -2.01
CA MET A 425 1.71 1.63 -1.05
C MET A 425 0.56 1.04 -0.25
N ALA A 426 0.47 1.48 1.01
CA ALA A 426 -0.68 1.23 1.86
C ALA A 426 -1.02 2.45 2.72
N MET A 427 -2.29 2.57 3.10
CA MET A 427 -2.78 3.56 4.05
C MET A 427 -3.43 2.85 5.24
N ASN A 428 -3.00 3.18 6.46
CA ASN A 428 -3.54 2.61 7.70
C ASN A 428 -4.82 3.31 8.18
N GLY A 429 -5.39 2.87 9.31
CA GLY A 429 -6.61 3.41 9.89
C GLY A 429 -6.51 4.85 10.37
N ASP A 430 -5.32 5.34 10.67
CA ASP A 430 -5.05 6.72 11.05
C ASP A 430 -4.88 7.66 9.83
N GLY A 431 -4.81 7.09 8.62
CA GLY A 431 -4.57 7.81 7.37
C GLY A 431 -3.08 8.04 7.08
N ASP A 432 -2.19 7.35 7.79
CA ASP A 432 -0.78 7.37 7.50
C ASP A 432 -0.47 6.51 6.28
N ILE A 433 0.47 6.96 5.46
CA ILE A 433 0.81 6.29 4.21
C ILE A 433 2.24 5.75 4.29
N ALA A 434 2.40 4.46 3.97
CA ALA A 434 3.70 3.83 3.79
C ALA A 434 3.97 3.51 2.32
N ILE A 435 5.24 3.55 1.92
CA ILE A 435 5.75 3.04 0.65
C ILE A 435 6.90 2.08 0.93
N GLY A 436 6.75 0.81 0.50
CA GLY A 436 7.83 -0.14 0.36
C GLY A 436 8.41 -0.05 -1.05
N TYR A 437 9.74 -0.10 -1.23
CA TYR A 437 10.36 0.10 -2.55
C TYR A 437 11.79 -0.41 -2.61
N TYR A 438 12.35 -0.43 -3.82
CA TYR A 438 13.75 -0.74 -4.05
C TYR A 438 14.57 0.50 -4.40
N THR A 439 15.87 0.43 -4.02
CA THR A 439 16.89 1.35 -4.53
C THR A 439 18.07 0.59 -5.13
N SER A 440 18.72 1.19 -6.13
CA SER A 440 20.02 0.76 -6.65
C SER A 440 20.73 1.90 -7.36
N SER A 441 21.99 1.66 -7.73
CA SER A 441 22.78 2.54 -8.60
C SER A 441 23.82 1.73 -9.39
N SER A 442 24.60 2.37 -10.22
CA SER A 442 25.72 1.70 -10.91
C SER A 442 26.77 1.11 -9.96
N THR A 443 26.81 1.56 -8.72
CA THR A 443 27.74 1.09 -7.67
C THR A 443 27.06 0.30 -6.57
N ASP A 444 25.77 0.57 -6.32
CA ASP A 444 25.02 -0.02 -5.23
C ASP A 444 24.08 -1.12 -5.73
N ARG A 445 24.08 -2.23 -5.01
CA ARG A 445 23.18 -3.35 -5.28
C ARG A 445 21.75 -3.01 -4.87
N ILE A 446 20.82 -3.85 -5.29
CA ILE A 446 19.41 -3.72 -4.96
C ILE A 446 19.23 -3.79 -3.44
N GLN A 447 18.55 -2.81 -2.89
CA GLN A 447 18.19 -2.68 -1.47
C GLN A 447 16.69 -2.48 -1.36
N MET A 448 16.05 -3.21 -0.44
CA MET A 448 14.67 -2.94 -0.03
C MET A 448 14.67 -1.86 1.05
N ASN A 449 13.71 -0.96 0.97
CA ASN A 449 13.52 0.13 1.92
C ASN A 449 12.02 0.38 2.13
N PHE A 450 11.71 1.13 3.18
CA PHE A 450 10.42 1.81 3.28
C PHE A 450 10.59 3.26 3.70
N THR A 451 9.57 4.03 3.43
CA THR A 451 9.36 5.41 3.88
C THR A 451 7.86 5.61 4.08
N GLY A 452 7.48 6.76 4.57
CA GLY A 452 6.08 7.08 4.74
C GLY A 452 5.83 8.51 5.18
N ARG A 453 4.59 8.79 5.52
CA ARG A 453 4.15 10.05 6.10
C ARG A 453 2.98 9.82 7.04
N PHE A 454 2.87 10.64 8.05
CA PHE A 454 1.70 10.68 8.92
C PHE A 454 0.60 11.57 8.30
N ALA A 455 -0.64 11.30 8.66
CA ALA A 455 -1.80 12.00 8.11
C ALA A 455 -1.74 13.52 8.29
N GLU A 456 -1.19 13.99 9.43
CA GLU A 456 -1.06 15.42 9.75
C GLU A 456 0.15 16.11 9.14
N ASP A 457 1.03 15.37 8.47
CA ASP A 457 2.24 15.93 7.88
C ASP A 457 1.97 16.83 6.67
N ALA A 458 3.00 17.57 6.26
CA ALA A 458 2.93 18.39 5.06
C ALA A 458 2.55 17.55 3.83
N LEU A 459 1.59 18.02 3.03
CA LEU A 459 1.14 17.32 1.84
C LEU A 459 2.25 17.21 0.77
N ASN A 460 2.11 16.23 -0.11
CA ASN A 460 2.92 15.99 -1.30
C ASN A 460 4.36 15.51 -1.03
N VAL A 461 4.68 15.09 0.18
CA VAL A 461 6.01 14.59 0.57
C VAL A 461 5.90 13.41 1.53
N MET A 462 6.89 12.51 1.50
CA MET A 462 7.13 11.50 2.52
C MET A 462 8.04 12.09 3.58
N THR A 463 7.63 12.03 4.83
CA THR A 463 8.30 12.71 5.96
C THR A 463 9.08 11.77 6.86
N VAL A 464 8.71 10.49 6.92
CA VAL A 464 9.49 9.47 7.62
C VAL A 464 10.76 9.20 6.82
N ASP A 465 11.93 9.32 7.47
CA ASP A 465 13.21 9.10 6.80
C ASP A 465 13.32 7.68 6.22
N GLU A 466 14.10 7.54 5.15
CA GLU A 466 14.30 6.23 4.52
C GLU A 466 14.77 5.20 5.55
N THR A 467 14.03 4.12 5.71
CA THR A 467 14.41 3.01 6.57
C THR A 467 14.89 1.84 5.71
N PRO A 468 16.21 1.55 5.68
CA PRO A 468 16.73 0.39 4.99
C PRO A 468 16.26 -0.91 5.64
N LEU A 469 15.71 -1.82 4.84
CA LEU A 469 15.27 -3.15 5.28
C LEU A 469 16.39 -4.17 5.06
N ILE A 470 16.76 -4.41 3.80
CA ILE A 470 17.79 -5.39 3.47
C ILE A 470 18.55 -5.01 2.19
N LEU A 471 19.87 -5.02 2.28
CA LEU A 471 20.77 -4.85 1.13
C LEU A 471 21.13 -6.22 0.56
N SER A 472 20.96 -6.42 -0.74
CA SER A 472 21.37 -7.63 -1.44
C SER A 472 22.89 -7.82 -1.36
N THR A 473 23.34 -9.03 -0.99
CA THR A 473 24.78 -9.37 -0.96
C THR A 473 25.33 -9.69 -2.34
N ASN A 474 24.48 -10.04 -3.30
CA ASN A 474 24.81 -10.28 -4.70
C ASN A 474 23.96 -9.39 -5.60
N SER A 475 24.43 -9.19 -6.83
CA SER A 475 23.64 -8.56 -7.89
C SER A 475 22.57 -9.53 -8.40
N ASN A 476 21.48 -9.01 -8.92
CA ASN A 476 20.54 -9.78 -9.72
C ASN A 476 21.24 -10.26 -11.02
N PRO A 477 21.28 -11.56 -11.31
CA PRO A 477 21.95 -12.09 -12.50
C PRO A 477 21.13 -11.88 -13.80
N SER A 478 19.91 -11.36 -13.69
CA SER A 478 18.97 -11.13 -14.78
C SER A 478 18.53 -9.68 -14.80
N ASN A 479 17.99 -9.20 -15.93
CA ASN A 479 17.28 -7.92 -15.97
C ASN A 479 15.89 -8.00 -15.29
N ARG A 480 15.39 -9.19 -14.96
CA ARG A 480 14.10 -9.39 -14.29
C ARG A 480 14.30 -9.31 -12.79
N LEU A 481 13.74 -8.26 -12.21
CA LEU A 481 13.41 -8.14 -10.80
C LEU A 481 11.93 -8.49 -10.64
N ALA A 482 11.46 -8.67 -9.42
CA ALA A 482 10.05 -8.91 -9.16
C ALA A 482 9.14 -7.93 -9.94
N ASP A 483 8.20 -8.45 -10.71
CA ASP A 483 7.24 -7.64 -11.47
C ASP A 483 6.30 -6.85 -10.53
N TYR A 484 6.19 -7.29 -9.29
CA TYR A 484 5.50 -6.60 -8.22
C TYR A 484 6.05 -6.99 -6.85
N THR A 485 5.79 -6.15 -5.88
CA THR A 485 5.95 -6.37 -4.46
C THR A 485 4.61 -6.10 -3.79
N HIS A 486 4.47 -6.38 -2.50
CA HIS A 486 3.20 -6.16 -1.84
C HIS A 486 3.37 -5.58 -0.45
N LEU A 487 2.72 -4.47 -0.20
CA LEU A 487 2.58 -3.81 1.09
C LEU A 487 1.11 -3.87 1.52
N THR A 488 0.85 -4.36 2.72
CA THR A 488 -0.50 -4.42 3.30
C THR A 488 -0.50 -3.88 4.72
N VAL A 489 -1.65 -3.45 5.21
CA VAL A 489 -1.84 -3.07 6.61
C VAL A 489 -2.11 -4.31 7.44
N ASP A 490 -1.65 -4.34 8.68
CA ASP A 490 -1.99 -5.40 9.62
C ASP A 490 -3.43 -5.23 10.13
N PRO A 491 -4.36 -6.15 9.82
CA PRO A 491 -5.75 -5.98 10.23
C PRO A 491 -5.98 -6.16 11.74
N SER A 492 -4.94 -6.57 12.49
CA SER A 492 -5.06 -6.77 13.95
C SER A 492 -4.96 -5.47 14.72
N ASP A 493 -4.18 -4.51 14.23
CA ASP A 493 -3.94 -3.22 14.89
C ASP A 493 -4.32 -2.02 14.00
N ASP A 494 -4.48 -2.25 12.72
CA ASP A 494 -4.80 -1.26 11.69
C ASP A 494 -3.83 -0.06 11.62
N THR A 495 -2.60 -0.23 12.14
CA THR A 495 -1.58 0.83 12.22
C THR A 495 -0.24 0.43 11.65
N THR A 496 0.12 -0.86 11.71
CA THR A 496 1.40 -1.38 11.23
C THR A 496 1.28 -2.00 9.84
N PHE A 497 2.42 -2.25 9.21
CA PHE A 497 2.49 -2.63 7.80
C PHE A 497 3.31 -3.90 7.59
N TRP A 498 2.89 -4.71 6.61
CA TRP A 498 3.60 -5.89 6.13
C TRP A 498 4.07 -5.67 4.70
N TYR A 499 5.36 -5.90 4.44
CA TYR A 499 5.97 -5.73 3.13
C TYR A 499 6.75 -6.98 2.73
N ILE A 500 6.54 -7.46 1.51
CA ILE A 500 7.31 -8.58 0.92
C ILE A 500 7.93 -8.15 -0.40
N GLY A 501 9.17 -8.57 -0.62
CA GLY A 501 9.88 -8.30 -1.85
C GLY A 501 11.04 -9.26 -2.09
N GLU A 502 11.58 -9.21 -3.31
CA GLU A 502 12.66 -10.06 -3.80
C GLU A 502 14.03 -9.49 -3.44
N THR A 503 14.95 -10.33 -2.99
CA THR A 503 16.33 -9.96 -2.67
C THR A 503 17.33 -11.03 -3.16
N PHE A 504 18.64 -10.73 -3.11
CA PHE A 504 19.73 -11.61 -3.60
C PHE A 504 20.77 -11.86 -2.51
N ASN A 505 20.43 -12.77 -1.53
CA ASN A 505 21.25 -13.05 -0.34
C ASN A 505 21.51 -14.55 -0.09
N PRO A 506 22.53 -15.22 -0.66
CA PRO A 506 23.31 -14.81 -1.83
C PRO A 506 22.61 -15.15 -3.16
N VAL A 507 21.53 -15.91 -3.12
CA VAL A 507 20.68 -16.28 -4.25
C VAL A 507 19.36 -15.50 -4.14
N ARG A 508 18.55 -15.56 -5.20
CA ARG A 508 17.20 -14.99 -5.23
C ARG A 508 16.37 -15.59 -4.09
N ARG A 509 15.66 -14.74 -3.36
CA ARG A 509 14.77 -15.09 -2.25
C ARG A 509 13.76 -14.00 -2.02
N ASP A 510 12.68 -14.33 -1.35
CA ASP A 510 11.64 -13.40 -0.95
C ASP A 510 11.70 -13.19 0.57
N GLN A 511 11.75 -11.93 0.97
CA GLN A 511 11.89 -11.51 2.36
C GLN A 511 10.67 -10.71 2.77
N ALA A 512 10.09 -11.07 3.91
CA ALA A 512 8.95 -10.37 4.49
C ALA A 512 9.38 -9.54 5.71
N PHE A 513 8.73 -8.39 5.87
CA PHE A 513 8.96 -7.45 6.96
C PHE A 513 7.64 -7.00 7.55
N HIS A 514 7.59 -6.89 8.88
CA HIS A 514 6.54 -6.20 9.62
C HIS A 514 7.16 -4.94 10.22
N PHE A 515 6.56 -3.76 10.03
CA PHE A 515 7.14 -2.51 10.47
C PHE A 515 6.08 -1.46 10.85
N SER A 516 6.51 -0.44 11.60
CA SER A 516 5.75 0.76 11.93
C SER A 516 6.43 1.99 11.35
N LEU A 517 5.66 3.01 10.99
CA LEU A 517 6.19 4.34 10.66
C LEU A 517 6.67 5.10 11.90
N GLU A 518 6.19 4.72 13.08
CA GLU A 518 6.66 5.29 14.34
C GLU A 518 8.13 4.92 14.59
N PRO A 519 8.94 5.85 15.04
CA PRO A 519 10.33 5.57 15.38
C PRO A 519 10.42 4.60 16.56
N GLU A 520 11.51 3.84 16.62
CA GLU A 520 11.78 2.99 17.77
C GLU A 520 11.91 3.86 19.03
N PHE A 521 11.03 3.64 19.99
CA PHE A 521 11.16 4.32 21.28
C PHE A 521 12.47 3.90 21.92
N SER A 522 13.35 4.85 22.17
CA SER A 522 14.57 4.56 22.92
C SER A 522 14.19 4.04 24.31
N VAL A 523 14.99 3.11 24.83
CA VAL A 523 14.81 2.59 26.21
C VAL A 523 14.76 3.74 27.24
N SER A 524 15.37 4.86 26.90
CA SER A 524 15.34 6.10 27.69
C SER A 524 13.95 6.78 27.69
N ASP A 525 13.21 6.77 26.58
CA ASP A 525 11.86 7.36 26.49
C ASP A 525 10.86 6.55 27.32
N VAL A 526 10.92 5.22 27.21
CA VAL A 526 10.14 4.31 28.06
C VAL A 526 10.52 4.47 29.54
N ALA A 527 11.79 4.73 29.82
CA ALA A 527 12.25 4.89 31.19
C ALA A 527 11.68 6.13 31.90
N ILE A 528 11.34 7.19 31.16
CA ILE A 528 10.71 8.39 31.74
C ILE A 528 9.18 8.28 31.66
N SER A 529 8.60 7.84 30.55
CA SER A 529 7.14 7.71 30.41
C SER A 529 6.55 6.70 31.41
N ASN A 530 7.26 5.64 31.71
CA ASN A 530 6.87 4.60 32.70
C ASN A 530 7.50 4.84 34.09
N ALA A 531 8.13 5.98 34.34
CA ALA A 531 8.71 6.30 35.64
C ALA A 531 7.66 6.48 36.72
N ASP A 532 7.96 6.01 37.93
CA ASP A 532 7.13 6.24 39.10
C ASP A 532 7.44 7.63 39.68
N MET A 533 6.53 8.57 39.43
CA MET A 533 6.60 9.92 39.98
C MET A 533 5.78 10.04 41.26
N GLN A 534 6.43 10.43 42.35
CA GLN A 534 5.79 10.68 43.63
C GLN A 534 5.99 12.13 44.04
N VAL A 535 4.94 12.77 44.59
CA VAL A 535 5.01 14.09 45.17
C VAL A 535 4.49 14.03 46.62
N LEU A 536 5.38 14.22 47.55
CA LEU A 536 5.07 14.20 48.99
C LEU A 536 4.87 15.62 49.48
N THR A 537 3.73 15.87 50.11
CA THR A 537 3.46 17.18 50.75
C THR A 537 4.18 17.26 52.11
N LEU A 538 5.00 18.26 52.26
CA LEU A 538 5.74 18.60 53.49
C LEU A 538 5.09 19.81 54.21
N PRO A 539 5.42 20.05 55.49
CA PRO A 539 4.95 21.27 56.18
C PRO A 539 5.37 22.56 55.46
N ASN A 540 4.62 23.65 55.66
CA ASN A 540 4.88 24.98 55.16
C ASN A 540 4.92 25.10 53.63
N ASN A 541 3.99 24.47 52.93
CA ASN A 541 3.89 24.48 51.47
C ASN A 541 5.20 24.02 50.75
N LYS A 542 5.90 23.05 51.33
CA LYS A 542 7.01 22.38 50.68
C LYS A 542 6.54 21.05 50.10
N PHE A 543 7.15 20.63 49.00
CA PHE A 543 6.83 19.40 48.31
C PHE A 543 8.13 18.66 47.93
N GLU A 544 8.25 17.40 48.26
CA GLU A 544 9.34 16.57 47.77
C GLU A 544 8.87 15.81 46.53
N VAL A 545 9.56 16.01 45.40
CA VAL A 545 9.32 15.36 44.14
C VAL A 545 10.36 14.25 43.95
N ILE A 546 9.93 13.06 43.66
CA ILE A 546 10.77 11.88 43.45
C ILE A 546 10.35 11.25 42.11
N LEU A 547 11.32 11.08 41.20
CA LEU A 547 11.13 10.35 39.96
C LEU A 547 12.03 9.12 39.96
N ASN A 548 11.43 7.94 40.11
CA ASN A 548 12.12 6.65 40.03
C ASN A 548 12.16 6.19 38.57
N THR A 549 13.34 6.12 37.99
CA THR A 549 13.53 5.78 36.57
C THR A 549 14.88 5.12 36.35
N SER A 550 14.99 4.28 35.33
CA SER A 550 16.26 3.75 34.82
C SER A 550 17.05 4.77 33.97
N TYR A 551 16.42 5.87 33.55
CA TYR A 551 17.10 6.91 32.80
C TYR A 551 18.20 7.57 33.63
N ASP A 552 19.37 7.78 33.01
CA ASP A 552 20.57 8.31 33.68
C ASP A 552 21.00 9.70 33.14
N GLY A 553 20.27 10.27 32.15
CA GLY A 553 20.58 11.57 31.56
C GLY A 553 20.14 12.77 32.41
N THR A 554 20.21 13.96 31.86
CA THR A 554 19.77 15.18 32.53
C THR A 554 18.24 15.26 32.58
N VAL A 555 17.69 15.49 33.79
CA VAL A 555 16.27 15.68 34.01
C VAL A 555 15.97 17.12 34.42
N ALA A 556 15.06 17.79 33.72
CA ALA A 556 14.55 19.09 34.08
C ALA A 556 13.25 18.95 34.90
N MET A 557 13.10 19.81 35.92
CA MET A 557 11.87 19.92 36.69
C MET A 557 11.37 21.37 36.66
N SER A 558 10.10 21.54 36.34
CA SER A 558 9.42 22.83 36.38
C SER A 558 8.16 22.79 37.22
N VAL A 559 7.82 23.91 37.85
CA VAL A 559 6.53 24.16 38.48
C VAL A 559 5.83 25.25 37.70
N ILE A 560 4.61 25.00 37.29
CA ILE A 560 3.86 25.85 36.36
C ILE A 560 2.55 26.24 37.02
N ASP A 561 2.19 27.53 36.95
CA ASP A 561 0.88 28.01 37.44
C ASP A 561 -0.26 27.70 36.44
N ILE A 562 -1.49 27.97 36.84
CA ILE A 562 -2.69 27.73 36.01
C ILE A 562 -2.76 28.60 34.73
N GLN A 563 -1.86 29.58 34.58
CA GLN A 563 -1.74 30.42 33.40
C GLN A 563 -0.62 29.94 32.46
N GLY A 564 0.02 28.82 32.79
CA GLY A 564 1.12 28.24 32.01
C GLY A 564 2.47 28.87 32.25
N ARG A 565 2.63 29.74 33.26
CA ARG A 565 3.89 30.40 33.57
C ARG A 565 4.73 29.53 34.48
N THR A 566 6.00 29.34 34.13
CA THR A 566 6.97 28.63 34.97
C THR A 566 7.35 29.49 36.16
N VAL A 567 7.13 28.99 37.36
CA VAL A 567 7.46 29.64 38.65
C VAL A 567 8.76 29.12 39.26
N ILE A 568 9.09 27.85 38.98
CA ILE A 568 10.35 27.20 39.39
C ILE A 568 10.88 26.39 38.24
N PHE A 569 12.19 26.39 38.04
CA PHE A 569 12.88 25.53 37.09
C PHE A 569 14.21 25.06 37.68
N ASN A 570 14.50 23.76 37.59
CA ASN A 570 15.75 23.16 38.05
C ASN A 570 16.15 21.99 37.14
N ASN A 571 17.46 21.89 36.87
CA ASN A 571 18.06 20.68 36.32
C ASN A 571 18.51 19.78 37.48
N LEU A 572 18.15 18.50 37.38
CA LEU A 572 18.39 17.51 38.42
C LEU A 572 19.39 16.47 37.97
N SER A 573 20.22 16.03 38.93
CA SER A 573 21.09 14.87 38.78
C SER A 573 20.52 13.69 39.55
N LYS A 574 20.76 12.49 39.05
CA LYS A 574 20.26 11.26 39.68
C LYS A 574 20.99 10.96 40.98
N GLU A 575 20.24 10.63 42.01
CA GLU A 575 20.77 10.16 43.31
C GLU A 575 20.32 8.70 43.53
N GLY A 576 21.23 7.76 43.33
CA GLY A 576 20.91 6.33 43.37
C GLY A 576 20.02 5.93 42.21
N SER A 577 18.80 5.46 42.47
CA SER A 577 17.82 5.04 41.46
C SER A 577 16.78 6.12 41.11
N ALA A 578 16.88 7.33 41.67
CA ALA A 578 15.86 8.37 41.54
C ALA A 578 16.41 9.77 41.38
N TYR A 579 15.66 10.65 40.73
CA TYR A 579 15.84 12.09 40.80
C TYR A 579 14.97 12.62 41.94
N LYS A 580 15.56 13.45 42.82
CA LYS A 580 14.85 13.99 43.99
C LYS A 580 15.06 15.48 44.08
N HIS A 581 14.00 16.21 44.42
CA HIS A 581 14.09 17.63 44.67
C HIS A 581 13.00 18.10 45.63
N THR A 582 13.36 18.98 46.56
CA THR A 582 12.39 19.65 47.45
C THR A 582 12.01 21.01 46.90
N ILE A 583 10.76 21.20 46.56
CA ILE A 583 10.19 22.46 46.11
C ILE A 583 9.70 23.24 47.33
N ASP A 584 10.15 24.48 47.49
CA ASP A 584 9.64 25.41 48.50
C ASP A 584 8.67 26.41 47.85
N MET A 585 7.39 26.25 48.14
CA MET A 585 6.32 27.12 47.65
C MET A 585 5.72 28.01 48.75
N SER A 586 6.43 28.20 49.86
CA SER A 586 5.98 29.03 51.00
C SER A 586 5.76 30.50 50.65
N TYR A 587 6.35 30.97 49.57
CA TYR A 587 6.22 32.34 49.06
C TYR A 587 5.19 32.47 47.92
N ALA A 588 4.68 31.37 47.43
CA ALA A 588 3.74 31.37 46.32
C ALA A 588 2.28 31.65 46.79
N ALA A 589 1.47 32.21 45.92
CA ALA A 589 0.09 32.41 46.20
C ALA A 589 -0.68 31.07 46.41
N ALA A 590 -1.67 31.06 47.28
CA ALA A 590 -2.50 29.88 47.44
C ALA A 590 -3.18 29.55 46.11
N GLY A 591 -3.13 28.29 45.71
CA GLY A 591 -3.68 27.87 44.42
C GLY A 591 -3.17 26.48 43.95
N VAL A 592 -3.53 26.14 42.70
CA VAL A 592 -3.13 24.91 42.05
C VAL A 592 -1.95 25.18 41.16
N TYR A 593 -0.95 24.32 41.24
CA TYR A 593 0.25 24.31 40.39
C TYR A 593 0.49 22.93 39.82
N LEU A 594 1.11 22.86 38.65
CA LEU A 594 1.53 21.60 37.99
C LEU A 594 3.06 21.46 38.12
N VAL A 595 3.50 20.34 38.64
CA VAL A 595 4.92 19.93 38.60
C VAL A 595 5.11 19.08 37.34
N LYS A 596 6.05 19.46 36.49
CA LYS A 596 6.49 18.74 35.31
C LYS A 596 7.97 18.33 35.52
N ILE A 597 8.28 17.04 35.35
CA ILE A 597 9.65 16.51 35.52
C ILE A 597 9.95 15.50 34.42
N GLY A 598 11.09 15.60 33.76
CA GLY A 598 11.50 14.72 32.68
C GLY A 598 12.69 15.23 31.89
N SER A 599 12.94 14.66 30.72
CA SER A 599 14.02 15.04 29.81
C SER A 599 13.49 15.93 28.69
N GLU A 600 14.11 17.09 28.51
CA GLU A 600 13.83 17.96 27.35
C GLU A 600 14.42 17.38 26.06
N GLU A 601 15.55 16.68 26.18
CA GLU A 601 16.21 16.00 25.05
C GLU A 601 15.32 14.91 24.45
N LEU A 602 14.62 14.16 25.30
CA LEU A 602 13.71 13.08 24.90
C LEU A 602 12.26 13.55 24.72
N ASN A 603 11.96 14.83 24.96
CA ASN A 603 10.60 15.38 25.05
C ASN A 603 9.62 14.53 25.90
N SER A 604 10.12 13.84 26.92
CA SER A 604 9.37 12.88 27.76
C SER A 604 9.30 13.38 29.21
N PHE A 605 8.06 13.48 29.74
CA PHE A 605 7.81 14.12 31.03
C PHE A 605 6.72 13.38 31.82
N GLN A 606 6.87 13.39 33.15
CA GLN A 606 5.83 13.07 34.11
C GLN A 606 5.26 14.37 34.72
N THR A 607 3.98 14.36 35.04
CA THR A 607 3.31 15.53 35.63
C THR A 607 2.48 15.17 36.86
N ALA A 608 2.49 16.06 37.84
CA ALA A 608 1.65 15.95 39.03
C ALA A 608 1.09 17.29 39.47
N LYS A 609 -0.10 17.29 40.05
CA LYS A 609 -0.74 18.47 40.61
C LYS A 609 -0.33 18.66 42.07
N ILE A 610 0.05 19.88 42.46
CA ILE A 610 0.24 20.31 43.86
C ILE A 610 -0.73 21.44 44.23
N ILE A 611 -1.03 21.54 45.51
CA ILE A 611 -1.94 22.57 46.04
C ILE A 611 -1.18 23.35 47.14
N VAL A 612 -0.97 24.62 46.91
CA VAL A 612 -0.43 25.58 47.89
C VAL A 612 -1.59 26.15 48.69
N LYS A 613 -1.50 26.09 50.01
CA LYS A 613 -2.57 26.52 50.93
C LYS A 613 -2.27 27.88 51.57
#